data_1e96ccd5d85c9abce2f1b305b2066aea
#
_entry.id   1e96ccd5d85c9abce2f1b305b2066aea
#
_cell.length_a   1.000
_cell.length_b   1.000
_cell.length_c   1.000
_cell.angle_alpha   90.00
_cell.angle_beta   90.00
_cell.angle_gamma   90.00
#
_symmetry.space_group_name_H-M   'P 1'
#
loop_
_entity.id
_entity.type
_entity.pdbx_description
1 polymer ?
#
loop_
_entity_poly.entity_id
_entity_poly.type
_entity_poly.pdbx_seq_one_letter_code
_entity_poly.pdbx_strand_id
1 'polypeptide(L)'
;FFTGNAGADRIAERYTLTELPDGFEAVYTVDNDASFTVVYRNEDGEEIILSQSVGADYWIDIDTQHGTLTEIDLSGVTVTLYEADGCMVALWQQDGYAFDLTIYGGLDREQVLRLVNSVRHP
;
A
#
# COMPACT_ATOMS: atom_id res chain seq x y z
N PHE A 1 -1.06 16.01 -2.78
CA PHE A 1 -0.26 15.28 -1.80
C PHE A 1 -1.13 14.78 -0.65
N PHE A 2 -0.61 13.82 0.08
CA PHE A 2 -1.32 13.19 1.18
C PHE A 2 -0.50 13.38 2.46
N THR A 3 -1.15 13.88 3.53
CA THR A 3 -0.50 14.03 4.83
C THR A 3 -1.34 13.36 5.91
N GLY A 4 -0.68 12.89 6.98
CA GLY A 4 -1.37 12.27 8.09
C GLY A 4 -0.46 12.03 9.28
N ASN A 5 -1.08 11.51 10.34
CA ASN A 5 -0.39 11.10 11.56
C ASN A 5 -0.76 9.65 11.86
N ALA A 6 0.20 8.75 11.78
CA ALA A 6 -0.03 7.33 11.95
C ALA A 6 -0.14 6.91 13.42
N GLY A 7 0.39 7.69 14.36
CA GLY A 7 0.32 7.41 15.80
C GLY A 7 1.42 6.51 16.34
N ALA A 8 1.93 5.58 15.56
CA ALA A 8 3.04 4.71 15.99
C ALA A 8 4.37 5.43 15.86
N ASP A 9 5.33 5.12 16.72
CA ASP A 9 6.67 5.72 16.70
C ASP A 9 7.76 4.76 16.25
N ARG A 10 7.44 3.49 16.07
CA ARG A 10 8.36 2.48 15.51
C ARG A 10 7.55 1.31 14.95
N ILE A 11 8.20 0.50 14.12
CA ILE A 11 7.60 -0.74 13.60
C ILE A 11 7.72 -1.82 14.68
N ALA A 12 6.61 -2.12 15.35
CA ALA A 12 6.54 -3.20 16.34
C ALA A 12 6.11 -4.51 15.70
N GLU A 13 5.26 -4.44 14.69
CA GLU A 13 4.73 -5.61 13.98
C GLU A 13 4.84 -5.36 12.48
N ARG A 14 5.17 -6.38 11.72
CA ARG A 14 5.38 -6.25 10.27
C ARG A 14 4.22 -6.87 9.52
N TYR A 15 3.62 -6.07 8.64
CA TYR A 15 2.44 -6.44 7.88
C TYR A 15 2.83 -6.88 6.48
N THR A 16 2.14 -7.88 5.98
CA THR A 16 2.33 -8.39 4.62
C THR A 16 0.96 -8.61 3.98
N LEU A 17 0.96 -8.80 2.67
CA LEU A 17 -0.25 -9.24 1.95
C LEU A 17 -0.46 -10.74 2.23
N THR A 18 -1.67 -11.10 2.66
CA THR A 18 -2.01 -12.50 2.90
C THR A 18 -2.69 -13.16 1.70
N GLU A 19 -3.12 -12.37 0.73
CA GLU A 19 -3.65 -12.85 -0.54
C GLU A 19 -2.88 -12.18 -1.67
N LEU A 20 -2.33 -12.97 -2.57
CA LEU A 20 -1.59 -12.47 -3.74
C LEU A 20 -2.27 -12.94 -5.02
N PRO A 21 -2.27 -12.11 -6.08
CA PRO A 21 -2.69 -12.58 -7.39
C PRO A 21 -1.79 -13.72 -7.88
N ASP A 22 -2.31 -14.57 -8.74
CA ASP A 22 -1.57 -15.69 -9.29
C ASP A 22 -0.26 -15.21 -9.94
N GLY A 23 0.82 -15.92 -9.65
CA GLY A 23 2.13 -15.64 -10.23
C GLY A 23 2.98 -14.64 -9.48
N PHE A 24 2.42 -13.92 -8.51
CA PHE A 24 3.20 -12.99 -7.69
C PHE A 24 3.83 -13.69 -6.50
N GLU A 25 5.05 -13.29 -6.17
CA GLU A 25 5.74 -13.75 -4.97
C GLU A 25 6.60 -12.64 -4.39
N ALA A 26 6.86 -12.71 -3.08
CA ALA A 26 7.73 -11.76 -2.42
C ALA A 26 9.17 -11.96 -2.91
N VAL A 27 9.80 -10.91 -3.41
CA VAL A 27 11.16 -10.99 -3.97
C VAL A 27 12.19 -10.35 -3.04
N TYR A 28 11.84 -9.31 -2.29
CA TYR A 28 12.72 -8.77 -1.25
C TYR A 28 11.94 -7.86 -0.30
N THR A 29 12.58 -7.56 0.84
CA THR A 29 12.06 -6.64 1.84
C THR A 29 13.11 -5.60 2.19
N VAL A 30 12.65 -4.41 2.62
CA VAL A 30 13.48 -3.39 3.23
C VAL A 30 12.91 -3.11 4.61
N ASP A 31 13.70 -3.33 5.66
CA ASP A 31 13.23 -3.29 7.04
C ASP A 31 14.11 -2.35 7.86
N ASN A 32 13.47 -1.37 8.52
CA ASN A 32 14.13 -0.51 9.50
C ASN A 32 13.11 -0.10 10.57
N ASP A 33 13.54 0.68 11.58
CA ASP A 33 12.66 1.02 12.70
C ASP A 33 11.47 1.91 12.30
N ALA A 34 11.60 2.66 11.22
CA ALA A 34 10.59 3.64 10.79
C ALA A 34 9.73 3.14 9.65
N SER A 35 10.15 2.11 8.93
CA SER A 35 9.40 1.60 7.78
C SER A 35 9.71 0.15 7.47
N PHE A 36 8.74 -0.52 6.86
CA PHE A 36 8.89 -1.89 6.40
C PHE A 36 8.23 -2.00 5.03
N THR A 37 9.00 -2.40 4.04
CA THR A 37 8.53 -2.50 2.65
C THR A 37 8.73 -3.92 2.13
N VAL A 38 7.70 -4.45 1.49
CA VAL A 38 7.75 -5.75 0.82
C VAL A 38 7.49 -5.53 -0.67
N VAL A 39 8.35 -6.09 -1.51
CA VAL A 39 8.18 -6.04 -2.97
C VAL A 39 7.79 -7.42 -3.46
N TYR A 40 6.68 -7.50 -4.19
CA TYR A 40 6.18 -8.70 -4.84
C TYR A 40 6.30 -8.52 -6.34
N ARG A 41 6.63 -9.58 -7.06
CA ARG A 41 6.82 -9.52 -8.51
C ARG A 41 6.34 -10.81 -9.16
N ASN A 42 5.85 -10.71 -10.40
CA ASN A 42 5.50 -11.86 -11.20
C ASN A 42 6.51 -12.05 -12.35
N GLU A 43 6.31 -13.09 -13.15
CA GLU A 43 7.20 -13.43 -14.27
C GLU A 43 7.20 -12.36 -15.37
N ASP A 44 6.13 -11.58 -15.49
CA ASP A 44 6.00 -10.53 -16.49
C ASP A 44 6.67 -9.23 -16.08
N GLY A 45 7.27 -9.19 -14.89
CA GLY A 45 7.94 -7.98 -14.37
C GLY A 45 6.97 -6.98 -13.73
N GLU A 46 5.72 -7.33 -13.56
CA GLU A 46 4.76 -6.49 -12.83
C GLU A 46 5.08 -6.53 -11.34
N GLU A 47 4.84 -5.42 -10.64
CA GLU A 47 5.22 -5.29 -9.23
C GLU A 47 4.06 -4.80 -8.37
N ILE A 48 4.04 -5.32 -7.13
CA ILE A 48 3.18 -4.85 -6.05
C ILE A 48 4.12 -4.50 -4.90
N ILE A 49 4.03 -3.26 -4.40
CA ILE A 49 4.90 -2.77 -3.33
C ILE A 49 4.04 -2.33 -2.17
N LEU A 50 4.18 -3.00 -1.03
CA LEU A 50 3.49 -2.64 0.21
C LEU A 50 4.48 -1.98 1.15
N SER A 51 4.22 -0.75 1.56
CA SER A 51 5.02 -0.02 2.53
C SER A 51 4.22 0.31 3.76
N GLN A 52 4.82 0.08 4.92
CA GLN A 52 4.30 0.39 6.24
C GLN A 52 5.24 1.41 6.87
N SER A 53 4.69 2.52 7.37
CA SER A 53 5.48 3.63 7.89
C SER A 53 4.97 4.07 9.25
N VAL A 54 5.88 4.67 10.04
CA VAL A 54 5.57 5.26 11.34
C VAL A 54 5.91 6.75 11.31
N GLY A 55 5.50 7.46 12.37
CA GLY A 55 5.87 8.85 12.58
C GLY A 55 4.68 9.69 12.98
N ALA A 56 4.98 10.87 13.54
CA ALA A 56 3.94 11.82 13.89
C ALA A 56 3.23 12.34 12.64
N ASP A 57 4.00 12.61 11.60
CA ASP A 57 3.47 13.10 10.33
C ASP A 57 4.15 12.38 9.17
N TYR A 58 3.37 12.10 8.14
CA TYR A 58 3.88 11.58 6.88
C TYR A 58 3.11 12.24 5.74
N TRP A 59 3.71 12.25 4.56
CA TRP A 59 3.00 12.72 3.38
C TRP A 59 3.60 12.07 2.13
N ILE A 60 2.76 11.94 1.11
CA ILE A 60 3.10 11.34 -0.18
C ILE A 60 2.66 12.31 -1.26
N ASP A 61 3.55 12.59 -2.19
CA ASP A 61 3.28 13.49 -3.30
C ASP A 61 2.67 12.68 -4.44
N ILE A 62 1.44 13.00 -4.81
CA ILE A 62 0.72 12.31 -5.86
C ILE A 62 0.41 13.29 -6.98
N ASP A 63 0.81 12.94 -8.20
CA ASP A 63 0.47 13.71 -9.40
C ASP A 63 -0.96 13.38 -9.82
N THR A 64 -1.89 14.28 -9.48
CA THR A 64 -3.30 14.08 -9.80
C THR A 64 -3.68 14.58 -11.20
N GLN A 65 -2.72 15.11 -11.97
CA GLN A 65 -2.99 15.56 -13.34
C GLN A 65 -3.12 14.41 -14.33
N HIS A 66 -2.54 13.26 -14.04
CA HIS A 66 -2.49 12.11 -14.92
C HIS A 66 -3.28 10.91 -14.43
N GLY A 67 -4.10 11.10 -13.40
CA GLY A 67 -4.89 10.04 -12.83
C GLY A 67 -6.09 10.54 -12.04
N THR A 68 -6.83 9.61 -11.47
CA THR A 68 -8.05 9.89 -10.70
C THR A 68 -7.84 9.54 -9.24
N LEU A 69 -8.19 10.45 -8.34
CA LEU A 69 -8.13 10.25 -6.91
C LEU A 69 -9.54 10.02 -6.35
N THR A 70 -9.73 8.93 -5.62
CA THR A 70 -11.02 8.55 -5.05
C THR A 70 -10.85 8.11 -3.61
N GLU A 71 -11.77 8.50 -2.72
CA GLU A 71 -11.82 7.98 -1.36
C GLU A 71 -12.86 6.86 -1.29
N ILE A 72 -12.49 5.74 -0.68
CA ILE A 72 -13.33 4.56 -0.57
C ILE A 72 -13.36 4.12 0.90
N ASP A 73 -14.55 3.87 1.42
CA ASP A 73 -14.71 3.29 2.75
C ASP A 73 -14.66 1.77 2.63
N LEU A 74 -13.62 1.16 3.17
CA LEU A 74 -13.43 -0.28 3.16
C LEU A 74 -13.52 -0.81 4.59
N SER A 75 -14.71 -1.23 4.97
CA SER A 75 -14.98 -1.79 6.31
C SER A 75 -14.55 -0.86 7.46
N GLY A 76 -14.84 0.43 7.33
CA GLY A 76 -14.53 1.43 8.34
C GLY A 76 -13.15 2.07 8.18
N VAL A 77 -12.36 1.64 7.22
CA VAL A 77 -11.06 2.23 6.89
C VAL A 77 -11.20 3.07 5.63
N THR A 78 -10.81 4.32 5.69
CA THR A 78 -10.82 5.19 4.50
C THR A 78 -9.56 4.93 3.68
N VAL A 79 -9.75 4.46 2.46
CA VAL A 79 -8.67 4.21 1.51
C VAL A 79 -8.70 5.31 0.46
N THR A 80 -7.60 6.01 0.29
CA THR A 80 -7.43 6.97 -0.79
C THR A 80 -6.78 6.23 -1.96
N LEU A 81 -7.51 6.10 -3.06
CA LEU A 81 -7.05 5.35 -4.24
C LEU A 81 -6.75 6.31 -5.38
N TYR A 82 -5.52 6.25 -5.87
CA TYR A 82 -5.07 6.96 -7.06
C TYR A 82 -4.97 5.96 -8.22
N GLU A 83 -5.62 6.27 -9.33
CA GLU A 83 -5.62 5.42 -10.51
C GLU A 83 -5.08 6.18 -11.72
N ALA A 84 -4.05 5.62 -12.34
CA ALA A 84 -3.44 6.13 -13.57
C ALA A 84 -3.12 4.96 -14.50
N ASP A 85 -2.74 5.24 -15.74
CA ASP A 85 -2.35 4.19 -16.67
C ASP A 85 -1.12 3.43 -16.16
N GLY A 86 -1.29 2.12 -15.97
CA GLY A 86 -0.20 1.25 -15.56
C GLY A 86 0.24 1.38 -14.12
N CYS A 87 -0.43 2.23 -13.31
CA CYS A 87 -0.07 2.43 -11.92
C CYS A 87 -1.29 2.75 -11.06
N MET A 88 -1.40 2.08 -9.93
CA MET A 88 -2.38 2.42 -8.89
C MET A 88 -1.67 2.55 -7.57
N VAL A 89 -2.12 3.50 -6.74
CA VAL A 89 -1.60 3.68 -5.38
C VAL A 89 -2.77 3.75 -4.41
N ALA A 90 -2.76 2.90 -3.38
CA ALA A 90 -3.74 2.96 -2.30
C ALA A 90 -3.04 3.43 -1.03
N LEU A 91 -3.66 4.38 -0.32
CA LEU A 91 -3.13 4.99 0.90
C LEU A 91 -4.16 4.85 2.00
N TRP A 92 -3.74 4.37 3.17
CA TRP A 92 -4.65 4.25 4.32
C TRP A 92 -3.85 4.19 5.62
N GLN A 93 -4.58 4.28 6.74
CA GLN A 93 -4.02 4.07 8.07
C GLN A 93 -4.69 2.84 8.70
N GLN A 94 -3.90 2.03 9.38
CA GLN A 94 -4.37 0.82 10.04
C GLN A 94 -3.47 0.52 11.24
N ASP A 95 -4.09 0.26 12.39
CA ASP A 95 -3.37 -0.17 13.61
C ASP A 95 -2.25 0.77 14.04
N GLY A 96 -2.40 2.06 13.78
CA GLY A 96 -1.41 3.07 14.14
C GLY A 96 -0.28 3.26 13.14
N TYR A 97 -0.33 2.59 12.00
CA TYR A 97 0.66 2.72 10.93
C TYR A 97 0.04 3.37 9.70
N ALA A 98 0.87 4.01 8.90
CA ALA A 98 0.49 4.47 7.57
C ALA A 98 0.93 3.42 6.54
N PHE A 99 0.04 3.11 5.62
CA PHE A 99 0.30 2.13 4.56
C PHE A 99 0.18 2.77 3.20
N ASP A 100 1.05 2.37 2.27
CA ASP A 100 0.82 2.58 0.86
C ASP A 100 1.02 1.26 0.10
N LEU A 101 0.19 1.07 -0.90
CA LEU A 101 0.25 -0.08 -1.80
C LEU A 101 0.35 0.45 -3.21
N THR A 102 1.50 0.26 -3.83
CA THR A 102 1.76 0.72 -5.20
C THR A 102 1.77 -0.48 -6.12
N ILE A 103 1.02 -0.38 -7.22
CA ILE A 103 0.87 -1.47 -8.18
C ILE A 103 1.27 -0.99 -9.56
N TYR A 104 2.25 -1.66 -10.14
CA TYR A 104 2.68 -1.47 -11.53
C TYR A 104 2.26 -2.71 -12.31
N GLY A 105 1.13 -2.62 -13.03
CA GLY A 105 0.61 -3.74 -13.78
C GLY A 105 -0.85 -3.58 -14.14
N GLY A 106 -1.49 -4.68 -14.51
CA GLY A 106 -2.84 -4.68 -15.04
C GLY A 106 -3.95 -5.02 -14.05
N LEU A 107 -3.72 -4.86 -12.74
CA LEU A 107 -4.77 -5.11 -11.75
C LEU A 107 -5.85 -4.02 -11.82
N ASP A 108 -7.10 -4.40 -11.59
CA ASP A 108 -8.20 -3.45 -11.51
C ASP A 108 -8.44 -2.98 -10.08
N ARG A 109 -9.35 -2.01 -9.93
CA ARG A 109 -9.68 -1.42 -8.63
C ARG A 109 -10.13 -2.49 -7.61
N GLU A 110 -10.96 -3.43 -8.03
CA GLU A 110 -11.50 -4.45 -7.16
C GLU A 110 -10.41 -5.36 -6.61
N GLN A 111 -9.46 -5.74 -7.47
CA GLN A 111 -8.30 -6.54 -7.07
C GLN A 111 -7.41 -5.78 -6.09
N VAL A 112 -7.19 -4.49 -6.33
CA VAL A 112 -6.39 -3.63 -5.45
C VAL A 112 -7.04 -3.52 -4.07
N LEU A 113 -8.34 -3.30 -4.00
CA LEU A 113 -9.05 -3.22 -2.73
C LEU A 113 -9.04 -4.55 -1.97
N ARG A 114 -9.07 -5.66 -2.68
CA ARG A 114 -8.94 -6.98 -2.07
C ARG A 114 -7.55 -7.16 -1.45
N LEU A 115 -6.51 -6.67 -2.11
CA LEU A 115 -5.15 -6.68 -1.56
C LEU A 115 -5.06 -5.82 -0.29
N VAL A 116 -5.61 -4.61 -0.31
CA VAL A 116 -5.65 -3.74 0.88
C VAL A 116 -6.31 -4.48 2.06
N ASN A 117 -7.40 -5.17 1.80
CA ASN A 117 -8.14 -5.90 2.84
C ASN A 117 -7.38 -7.15 3.32
N SER A 118 -6.35 -7.59 2.61
CA SER A 118 -5.55 -8.76 2.97
C SER A 118 -4.30 -8.43 3.79
N VAL A 119 -4.04 -7.17 4.09
CA VAL A 119 -2.86 -6.73 4.85
C VAL A 119 -3.00 -7.16 6.31
N ARG A 120 -2.08 -7.99 6.78
CA ARG A 120 -2.11 -8.55 8.14
C ARG A 120 -0.69 -8.75 8.67
N HIS A 121 -0.56 -8.84 10.00
CA HIS A 121 0.67 -9.29 10.64
C HIS A 121 0.47 -10.71 11.20
N PRO A 122 1.57 -11.46 11.38
CA PRO A 122 1.48 -12.79 12.00
C PRO A 122 0.94 -12.72 13.42
#